data_108748dad8d484390a005971ab19ca90
#
_entry.id   108748dad8d484390a005971ab19ca90
#
_cell.length_a   1.000
_cell.length_b   1.000
_cell.length_c   1.000
_cell.angle_alpha   90.00
_cell.angle_beta   90.00
_cell.angle_gamma   90.00
#
_symmetry.space_group_name_H-M   'P 1'
#
loop_
_entity.id
_entity.type
_entity.pdbx_description
1 polymer ?
#
loop_
_entity_poly.entity_id
_entity_poly.type
_entity_poly.pdbx_seq_one_letter_code
_entity_poly.pdbx_strand_id
1 'polypeptide(L)'
;MTAISLKDVRKSFGRYQALKGVSFNVQEGSVTGFVGPNGAGKTTTIKVMAGLVRPDSGEVRLLGRDPFEDVEVMNEVSFVFTRLMYPPTDTVLEYLEDQAAVFGGDVKKAIEEFDLKVHLKKKLSELSSGLAQRVQLAAALLKSPKLIIADEPAANLDPPARNELYERIKELNRKGVTFLISSHVLSELERVIDRVVFISDGRVTFEGPLGEALDRGEEIYLLVDNVEKALSVLSGRDVRKDGAYLVVRVDMAEAISSLEKAGVRVLIARRSSLDEAFKKYTNLGG
;
A
#
# COMPACT_ATOMS: atom_id res chain seq x y z
N MET A 1 -6.80 -18.19 -3.46
CA MET A 1 -8.01 -17.63 -4.14
C MET A 1 -7.80 -16.14 -4.36
N THR A 2 -8.68 -15.48 -5.15
CA THR A 2 -8.54 -14.05 -5.49
C THR A 2 -9.53 -13.24 -4.68
N ALA A 3 -9.01 -12.32 -3.85
CA ALA A 3 -9.84 -11.43 -3.02
C ALA A 3 -10.36 -10.21 -3.80
N ILE A 4 -9.54 -9.66 -4.70
CA ILE A 4 -9.93 -8.55 -5.58
C ILE A 4 -9.57 -8.93 -7.02
N SER A 5 -10.47 -8.70 -7.96
CA SER A 5 -10.19 -8.79 -9.40
C SER A 5 -10.81 -7.61 -10.12
N LEU A 6 -9.98 -6.82 -10.79
CA LEU A 6 -10.40 -5.77 -11.71
C LEU A 6 -9.98 -6.15 -13.14
N LYS A 7 -10.89 -5.94 -14.13
CA LYS A 7 -10.61 -6.20 -15.54
C LYS A 7 -11.08 -5.04 -16.40
N ASP A 8 -10.14 -4.39 -17.05
CA ASP A 8 -10.33 -3.25 -17.97
C ASP A 8 -11.26 -2.15 -17.42
N VAL A 9 -11.10 -1.84 -16.12
CA VAL A 9 -11.95 -0.87 -15.44
C VAL A 9 -11.62 0.54 -15.92
N ARG A 10 -12.64 1.24 -16.47
CA ARG A 10 -12.53 2.60 -17.01
C ARG A 10 -13.45 3.53 -16.27
N LYS A 11 -12.98 4.78 -16.04
CA LYS A 11 -13.78 5.83 -15.42
C LYS A 11 -13.35 7.20 -15.89
N SER A 12 -14.34 8.00 -16.31
CA SER A 12 -14.16 9.39 -16.70
C SER A 12 -15.02 10.31 -15.84
N PHE A 13 -14.53 11.52 -15.59
CA PHE A 13 -15.25 12.61 -14.96
C PHE A 13 -15.22 13.82 -15.95
N GLY A 14 -16.31 13.99 -16.67
CA GLY A 14 -16.35 14.92 -17.80
C GLY A 14 -15.32 14.56 -18.86
N ARG A 15 -14.37 15.46 -19.15
CA ARG A 15 -13.30 15.22 -20.13
C ARG A 15 -12.07 14.50 -19.55
N TYR A 16 -11.99 14.37 -18.23
CA TYR A 16 -10.84 13.73 -17.57
C TYR A 16 -11.08 12.24 -17.37
N GLN A 17 -10.26 11.43 -18.02
CA GLN A 17 -10.29 9.97 -17.84
C GLN A 17 -9.35 9.56 -16.70
N ALA A 18 -9.94 9.26 -15.56
CA ALA A 18 -9.21 8.90 -14.33
C ALA A 18 -8.71 7.46 -14.34
N LEU A 19 -9.47 6.53 -14.93
CA LEU A 19 -9.08 5.13 -15.09
C LEU A 19 -9.14 4.76 -16.58
N LYS A 20 -8.02 4.23 -17.10
CA LYS A 20 -7.79 3.98 -18.54
C LYS A 20 -7.66 2.49 -18.85
N GLY A 21 -8.44 1.64 -18.17
CA GLY A 21 -8.39 0.19 -18.30
C GLY A 21 -7.54 -0.46 -17.21
N VAL A 22 -7.88 -0.18 -15.96
CA VAL A 22 -7.20 -0.74 -14.79
C VAL A 22 -7.55 -2.22 -14.65
N SER A 23 -6.52 -3.07 -14.65
CA SER A 23 -6.64 -4.53 -14.47
C SER A 23 -5.58 -5.00 -13.50
N PHE A 24 -5.99 -5.65 -12.41
CA PHE A 24 -5.11 -6.34 -11.46
C PHE A 24 -5.88 -7.28 -10.54
N ASN A 25 -5.15 -8.13 -9.83
CA ASN A 25 -5.70 -9.05 -8.85
C ASN A 25 -5.00 -8.93 -7.49
N VAL A 26 -5.74 -9.15 -6.41
CA VAL A 26 -5.20 -9.30 -5.05
C VAL A 26 -5.50 -10.69 -4.56
N GLN A 27 -4.48 -11.40 -4.10
CA GLN A 27 -4.64 -12.77 -3.58
C GLN A 27 -5.13 -12.73 -2.13
N GLU A 28 -5.97 -13.69 -1.76
CA GLU A 28 -6.39 -13.87 -0.36
C GLU A 28 -5.19 -14.13 0.54
N GLY A 29 -5.22 -13.54 1.73
CA GLY A 29 -4.15 -13.66 2.73
C GLY A 29 -2.90 -12.81 2.42
N SER A 30 -2.90 -12.03 1.33
CA SER A 30 -1.78 -11.12 1.02
C SER A 30 -1.96 -9.72 1.61
N VAL A 31 -0.85 -9.04 1.84
CA VAL A 31 -0.81 -7.59 2.03
C VAL A 31 -0.26 -6.98 0.75
N THR A 32 -1.14 -6.39 -0.06
CA THR A 32 -0.79 -5.82 -1.37
C THR A 32 -0.70 -4.30 -1.31
N GLY A 33 0.44 -3.73 -1.70
CA GLY A 33 0.62 -2.30 -1.88
C GLY A 33 0.03 -1.82 -3.20
N PHE A 34 -0.81 -0.79 -3.18
CA PHE A 34 -1.34 -0.12 -4.37
C PHE A 34 -0.67 1.25 -4.51
N VAL A 35 0.34 1.33 -5.35
CA VAL A 35 1.37 2.36 -5.33
C VAL A 35 1.31 3.20 -6.61
N GLY A 36 1.37 4.52 -6.44
CA GLY A 36 1.39 5.46 -7.55
C GLY A 36 1.39 6.91 -7.09
N PRO A 37 1.74 7.86 -7.96
CA PRO A 37 1.75 9.27 -7.61
C PRO A 37 0.33 9.80 -7.35
N ASN A 38 0.24 11.02 -6.82
CA ASN A 38 -1.03 11.71 -6.69
C ASN A 38 -1.66 11.91 -8.09
N GLY A 39 -2.96 11.63 -8.19
CA GLY A 39 -3.67 11.68 -9.47
C GLY A 39 -3.53 10.43 -10.35
N ALA A 40 -2.77 9.42 -9.96
CA ALA A 40 -2.63 8.16 -10.73
C ALA A 40 -3.90 7.33 -10.85
N GLY A 41 -4.95 7.62 -10.07
CA GLY A 41 -6.21 6.89 -10.08
C GLY A 41 -6.46 6.01 -8.85
N LYS A 42 -5.57 5.98 -7.85
CA LYS A 42 -5.67 5.13 -6.64
C LYS A 42 -7.03 5.30 -5.93
N THR A 43 -7.32 6.50 -5.46
CA THR A 43 -8.57 6.81 -4.75
C THR A 43 -9.82 6.55 -5.61
N THR A 44 -9.75 6.81 -6.93
CA THR A 44 -10.84 6.52 -7.85
C THR A 44 -11.08 5.00 -7.95
N THR A 45 -10.02 4.22 -8.07
CA THR A 45 -10.09 2.74 -8.08
C THR A 45 -10.69 2.22 -6.78
N ILE A 46 -10.25 2.74 -5.63
CA ILE A 46 -10.79 2.35 -4.32
C ILE A 46 -12.27 2.73 -4.19
N LYS A 47 -12.68 3.92 -4.64
CA LYS A 47 -14.10 4.32 -4.66
C LYS A 47 -14.96 3.44 -5.57
N VAL A 48 -14.40 2.96 -6.68
CA VAL A 48 -15.09 2.00 -7.55
C VAL A 48 -15.27 0.67 -6.83
N MET A 49 -14.23 0.14 -6.18
CA MET A 49 -14.34 -1.08 -5.37
C MET A 49 -15.31 -0.93 -4.19
N ALA A 50 -15.39 0.25 -3.60
CA ALA A 50 -16.32 0.57 -2.51
C ALA A 50 -17.80 0.75 -2.97
N GLY A 51 -18.09 0.62 -4.26
CA GLY A 51 -19.43 0.87 -4.81
C GLY A 51 -19.84 2.34 -4.84
N LEU A 52 -18.96 3.26 -4.42
CA LEU A 52 -19.23 4.71 -4.35
C LEU A 52 -19.20 5.39 -5.71
N VAL A 53 -18.49 4.82 -6.68
CA VAL A 53 -18.37 5.33 -8.04
C VAL A 53 -18.54 4.18 -9.00
N ARG A 54 -19.59 4.20 -9.82
CA ARG A 54 -19.80 3.18 -10.86
C ARG A 54 -18.78 3.39 -11.98
N PRO A 55 -18.06 2.33 -12.44
CA PRO A 55 -17.18 2.43 -13.60
C PRO A 55 -18.00 2.68 -14.87
N ASP A 56 -17.37 3.25 -15.91
CA ASP A 56 -17.99 3.44 -17.21
C ASP A 56 -17.97 2.13 -18.00
N SER A 57 -16.95 1.29 -17.77
CA SER A 57 -16.83 -0.07 -18.32
C SER A 57 -15.84 -0.91 -17.51
N GLY A 58 -15.80 -2.22 -17.81
CA GLY A 58 -14.95 -3.18 -17.11
C GLY A 58 -15.66 -3.92 -15.99
N GLU A 59 -14.97 -4.84 -15.34
CA GLU A 59 -15.51 -5.69 -14.29
C GLU A 59 -14.75 -5.46 -12.97
N VAL A 60 -15.51 -5.49 -11.87
CA VAL A 60 -14.98 -5.43 -10.49
C VAL A 60 -15.54 -6.61 -9.72
N ARG A 61 -14.67 -7.37 -9.07
CA ARG A 61 -15.05 -8.46 -8.18
C ARG A 61 -14.32 -8.33 -6.85
N LEU A 62 -15.08 -8.41 -5.77
CA LEU A 62 -14.58 -8.51 -4.40
C LEU A 62 -15.02 -9.86 -3.83
N LEU A 63 -14.07 -10.68 -3.40
CA LEU A 63 -14.34 -12.05 -2.92
C LEU A 63 -15.21 -12.85 -3.92
N GLY A 64 -14.95 -12.65 -5.23
CA GLY A 64 -15.68 -13.28 -6.33
C GLY A 64 -17.01 -12.66 -6.73
N ARG A 65 -17.51 -11.65 -5.98
CA ARG A 65 -18.84 -11.02 -6.15
C ARG A 65 -18.72 -9.60 -6.69
N ASP A 66 -19.71 -9.17 -7.47
CA ASP A 66 -19.79 -7.80 -8.00
C ASP A 66 -20.37 -6.87 -6.93
N PRO A 67 -19.64 -5.83 -6.46
CA PRO A 67 -20.11 -4.94 -5.40
C PRO A 67 -21.30 -4.04 -5.79
N PHE A 68 -21.63 -3.95 -7.09
CA PHE A 68 -22.77 -3.18 -7.60
C PHE A 68 -24.04 -4.02 -7.76
N GLU A 69 -23.91 -5.35 -7.76
CA GLU A 69 -25.02 -6.28 -7.92
C GLU A 69 -25.29 -7.06 -6.64
N ASP A 70 -24.23 -7.42 -5.90
CA ASP A 70 -24.31 -8.16 -4.64
C ASP A 70 -23.73 -7.31 -3.50
N VAL A 71 -24.57 -6.47 -2.91
CA VAL A 71 -24.18 -5.59 -1.79
C VAL A 71 -23.82 -6.36 -0.51
N GLU A 72 -24.22 -7.62 -0.38
CA GLU A 72 -23.87 -8.47 0.76
C GLU A 72 -22.36 -8.69 0.89
N VAL A 73 -21.61 -8.57 -0.21
CA VAL A 73 -20.15 -8.65 -0.18
C VAL A 73 -19.55 -7.60 0.75
N MET A 74 -20.22 -6.45 0.92
CA MET A 74 -19.74 -5.36 1.79
C MET A 74 -19.76 -5.72 3.29
N ASN A 75 -20.46 -6.80 3.67
CA ASN A 75 -20.39 -7.32 5.04
C ASN A 75 -19.04 -7.99 5.35
N GLU A 76 -18.33 -8.44 4.31
CA GLU A 76 -17.03 -9.11 4.43
C GLU A 76 -15.85 -8.22 4.03
N VAL A 77 -16.11 -7.01 3.51
CA VAL A 77 -15.09 -6.05 3.06
C VAL A 77 -15.18 -4.76 3.85
N SER A 78 -14.07 -4.31 4.43
CA SER A 78 -13.99 -3.02 5.10
C SER A 78 -13.14 -2.03 4.32
N PHE A 79 -13.53 -0.76 4.42
CA PHE A 79 -12.81 0.35 3.82
C PHE A 79 -12.31 1.30 4.90
N VAL A 80 -11.04 1.72 4.77
CA VAL A 80 -10.40 2.71 5.62
C VAL A 80 -9.94 3.85 4.71
N PHE A 81 -10.50 5.03 4.88
CA PHE A 81 -10.16 6.20 4.05
C PHE A 81 -9.23 7.16 4.79
N THR A 82 -8.48 7.96 4.05
CA THR A 82 -7.59 8.99 4.59
C THR A 82 -8.31 10.00 5.48
N ARG A 83 -9.58 10.27 5.19
CA ARG A 83 -10.46 11.12 6.00
C ARG A 83 -11.64 10.31 6.47
N LEU A 84 -11.95 10.45 7.74
CA LEU A 84 -13.15 9.90 8.34
C LEU A 84 -14.39 10.51 7.66
N MET A 85 -15.31 9.65 7.23
CA MET A 85 -16.55 10.05 6.55
C MET A 85 -17.74 9.75 7.48
N TYR A 86 -17.86 10.52 8.58
CA TYR A 86 -18.96 10.38 9.56
C TYR A 86 -19.31 11.75 10.17
N PRO A 87 -20.43 11.85 10.90
CA PRO A 87 -20.82 13.08 11.56
C PRO A 87 -19.72 13.53 12.54
N PRO A 88 -19.16 14.74 12.39
CA PRO A 88 -18.06 15.20 13.23
C PRO A 88 -18.46 15.45 14.69
N THR A 89 -19.76 15.46 14.96
CA THR A 89 -20.37 15.69 16.28
C THR A 89 -20.46 14.45 17.15
N ASP A 90 -20.42 13.27 16.53
CA ASP A 90 -20.56 12.00 17.24
C ASP A 90 -19.32 11.73 18.09
N THR A 91 -19.51 11.08 19.21
CA THR A 91 -18.43 10.59 20.05
C THR A 91 -17.87 9.29 19.49
N VAL A 92 -16.67 8.92 19.94
CA VAL A 92 -16.05 7.63 19.59
C VAL A 92 -16.95 6.46 19.91
N LEU A 93 -17.65 6.49 21.07
CA LEU A 93 -18.55 5.41 21.47
C LEU A 93 -19.77 5.34 20.56
N GLU A 94 -20.47 6.46 20.34
CA GLU A 94 -21.64 6.53 19.45
C GLU A 94 -21.30 6.00 18.06
N TYR A 95 -20.19 6.41 17.48
CA TYR A 95 -19.74 5.94 16.18
C TYR A 95 -19.52 4.42 16.15
N LEU A 96 -18.84 3.85 17.16
CA LEU A 96 -18.61 2.40 17.21
C LEU A 96 -19.91 1.62 17.42
N GLU A 97 -20.82 2.14 18.23
CA GLU A 97 -22.14 1.54 18.46
C GLU A 97 -23.00 1.58 17.19
N ASP A 98 -23.01 2.70 16.45
CA ASP A 98 -23.71 2.83 15.17
C ASP A 98 -23.15 1.86 14.12
N GLN A 99 -21.82 1.74 14.04
CA GLN A 99 -21.20 0.75 13.14
C GLN A 99 -21.56 -0.68 13.53
N ALA A 100 -21.59 -0.98 14.82
CA ALA A 100 -21.98 -2.30 15.32
C ALA A 100 -23.48 -2.58 15.12
N ALA A 101 -24.34 -1.56 15.20
CA ALA A 101 -25.77 -1.70 14.92
C ALA A 101 -26.04 -2.08 13.45
N VAL A 102 -25.20 -1.59 12.52
CA VAL A 102 -25.34 -1.87 11.08
C VAL A 102 -24.69 -3.19 10.69
N PHE A 103 -23.45 -3.44 11.16
CA PHE A 103 -22.62 -4.55 10.68
C PHE A 103 -22.44 -5.67 11.71
N GLY A 104 -22.95 -5.50 12.91
CA GLY A 104 -22.67 -6.41 14.03
C GLY A 104 -21.28 -6.17 14.65
N GLY A 105 -20.91 -7.08 15.51
CA GLY A 105 -19.60 -7.06 16.15
C GLY A 105 -19.61 -6.67 17.62
N ASP A 106 -18.50 -6.86 18.29
CA ASP A 106 -18.32 -6.62 19.73
C ASP A 106 -17.58 -5.29 19.95
N VAL A 107 -18.34 -4.23 20.22
CA VAL A 107 -17.83 -2.88 20.50
C VAL A 107 -16.86 -2.88 21.70
N LYS A 108 -17.16 -3.66 22.75
CA LYS A 108 -16.29 -3.73 23.93
C LYS A 108 -14.93 -4.31 23.60
N LYS A 109 -14.91 -5.39 22.82
CA LYS A 109 -13.68 -5.99 22.34
C LYS A 109 -12.89 -5.02 21.45
N ALA A 110 -13.54 -4.31 20.54
CA ALA A 110 -12.88 -3.31 19.69
C ALA A 110 -12.27 -2.15 20.51
N ILE A 111 -12.98 -1.67 21.54
CA ILE A 111 -12.47 -0.64 22.46
C ILE A 111 -11.21 -1.11 23.19
N GLU A 112 -11.21 -2.33 23.70
CA GLU A 112 -10.06 -2.92 24.40
C GLU A 112 -8.88 -3.15 23.44
N GLU A 113 -9.16 -3.72 22.28
CA GLU A 113 -8.15 -4.07 21.29
C GLU A 113 -7.41 -2.84 20.70
N PHE A 114 -8.09 -1.70 20.60
CA PHE A 114 -7.51 -0.45 20.06
C PHE A 114 -7.22 0.62 21.12
N ASP A 115 -7.27 0.26 22.41
CA ASP A 115 -6.99 1.15 23.54
C ASP A 115 -7.78 2.47 23.47
N LEU A 116 -9.10 2.36 23.21
CA LEU A 116 -9.99 3.51 23.06
C LEU A 116 -10.72 3.93 24.33
N LYS A 117 -10.57 3.19 25.44
CA LYS A 117 -11.38 3.32 26.66
C LYS A 117 -11.42 4.76 27.22
N VAL A 118 -10.28 5.45 27.22
CA VAL A 118 -10.17 6.83 27.76
C VAL A 118 -10.64 7.89 26.76
N HIS A 119 -10.96 7.50 25.55
CA HIS A 119 -11.33 8.42 24.46
C HIS A 119 -12.80 8.35 24.06
N LEU A 120 -13.60 7.48 24.66
CA LEU A 120 -14.97 7.17 24.24
C LEU A 120 -15.91 8.38 24.18
N LYS A 121 -15.70 9.36 25.05
CA LYS A 121 -16.51 10.59 25.14
C LYS A 121 -16.01 11.73 24.25
N LYS A 122 -14.84 11.58 23.62
CA LYS A 122 -14.32 12.60 22.71
C LYS A 122 -15.13 12.60 21.43
N LYS A 123 -15.39 13.79 20.90
CA LYS A 123 -15.99 13.94 19.57
C LYS A 123 -14.99 13.55 18.50
N LEU A 124 -15.48 13.00 17.40
CA LEU A 124 -14.64 12.57 16.28
C LEU A 124 -13.87 13.73 15.66
N SER A 125 -14.43 14.94 15.69
CA SER A 125 -13.76 16.18 15.26
C SER A 125 -12.58 16.61 16.15
N GLU A 126 -12.48 16.09 17.36
CA GLU A 126 -11.44 16.44 18.34
C GLU A 126 -10.28 15.44 18.37
N LEU A 127 -10.33 14.40 17.53
CA LEU A 127 -9.31 13.36 17.53
C LEU A 127 -8.04 13.82 16.81
N SER A 128 -6.90 13.44 17.35
CA SER A 128 -5.66 13.47 16.57
C SER A 128 -5.73 12.49 15.41
N SER A 129 -4.92 12.70 14.36
CA SER A 129 -4.90 11.81 13.20
C SER A 129 -4.65 10.33 13.57
N GLY A 130 -3.72 10.06 14.50
CA GLY A 130 -3.44 8.70 14.97
C GLY A 130 -4.61 8.07 15.72
N LEU A 131 -5.28 8.84 16.60
CA LEU A 131 -6.44 8.33 17.31
C LEU A 131 -7.64 8.13 16.37
N ALA A 132 -7.85 9.04 15.42
CA ALA A 132 -8.86 8.89 14.39
C ALA A 132 -8.63 7.62 13.55
N GLN A 133 -7.38 7.30 13.24
CA GLN A 133 -7.01 6.08 12.51
C GLN A 133 -7.27 4.81 13.32
N ARG A 134 -6.96 4.82 14.63
CA ARG A 134 -7.31 3.70 15.53
C ARG A 134 -8.82 3.47 15.59
N VAL A 135 -9.62 4.53 15.68
CA VAL A 135 -11.10 4.45 15.69
C VAL A 135 -11.61 3.88 14.37
N GLN A 136 -11.06 4.30 13.21
CA GLN A 136 -11.44 3.73 11.92
C GLN A 136 -11.14 2.24 11.81
N LEU A 137 -9.95 1.82 12.25
CA LEU A 137 -9.58 0.40 12.23
C LEU A 137 -10.43 -0.42 13.19
N ALA A 138 -10.74 0.11 14.39
CA ALA A 138 -11.65 -0.53 15.33
C ALA A 138 -13.02 -0.75 14.69
N ALA A 139 -13.59 0.28 14.06
CA ALA A 139 -14.86 0.18 13.35
C ALA A 139 -14.79 -0.78 12.15
N ALA A 140 -13.71 -0.74 11.36
CA ALA A 140 -13.51 -1.63 10.23
C ALA A 140 -13.47 -3.11 10.63
N LEU A 141 -13.01 -3.43 11.83
CA LEU A 141 -12.89 -4.79 12.34
C LEU A 141 -14.13 -5.33 13.05
N LEU A 142 -15.11 -4.48 13.38
CA LEU A 142 -16.35 -4.92 14.05
C LEU A 142 -17.04 -6.06 13.30
N LYS A 143 -17.10 -5.97 11.97
CA LYS A 143 -17.72 -6.99 11.13
C LYS A 143 -16.83 -8.19 10.77
N SER A 144 -15.64 -8.30 11.39
CA SER A 144 -14.69 -9.38 11.14
C SER A 144 -14.40 -9.59 9.63
N PRO A 145 -13.90 -8.57 8.93
CA PRO A 145 -13.77 -8.60 7.47
C PRO A 145 -12.72 -9.61 7.01
N LYS A 146 -12.93 -10.20 5.84
CA LYS A 146 -11.93 -11.00 5.13
C LYS A 146 -10.96 -10.15 4.33
N LEU A 147 -11.41 -8.94 3.94
CA LEU A 147 -10.67 -8.00 3.12
C LEU A 147 -10.77 -6.58 3.67
N ILE A 148 -9.64 -5.91 3.83
CA ILE A 148 -9.56 -4.48 4.17
C ILE A 148 -8.89 -3.73 3.03
N ILE A 149 -9.56 -2.70 2.51
CA ILE A 149 -9.03 -1.80 1.49
C ILE A 149 -8.80 -0.43 2.15
N ALA A 150 -7.54 0.00 2.20
CA ALA A 150 -7.13 1.21 2.90
C ALA A 150 -6.54 2.24 1.94
N ASP A 151 -7.15 3.44 1.87
CA ASP A 151 -6.68 4.55 1.05
C ASP A 151 -5.80 5.48 1.87
N GLU A 152 -4.49 5.37 1.68
CA GLU A 152 -3.44 6.15 2.36
C GLU A 152 -3.60 6.19 3.90
N PRO A 153 -3.72 5.05 4.58
CA PRO A 153 -4.08 5.01 6.00
C PRO A 153 -3.01 5.60 6.92
N ALA A 154 -1.78 5.77 6.44
CA ALA A 154 -0.65 6.31 7.20
C ALA A 154 -0.31 7.77 6.89
N ALA A 155 -1.01 8.43 5.93
CA ALA A 155 -0.61 9.72 5.38
C ALA A 155 -0.49 10.86 6.41
N ASN A 156 -1.34 10.85 7.45
CA ASN A 156 -1.41 11.92 8.45
C ASN A 156 -0.88 11.46 9.83
N LEU A 157 -0.14 10.36 9.89
CA LEU A 157 0.39 9.81 11.13
C LEU A 157 1.83 10.27 11.35
N ASP A 158 2.18 10.49 12.61
CA ASP A 158 3.58 10.61 13.02
C ASP A 158 4.30 9.26 12.93
N PRO A 159 5.64 9.20 12.93
CA PRO A 159 6.37 7.95 12.77
C PRO A 159 6.02 6.86 13.79
N PRO A 160 5.83 7.14 15.10
CA PRO A 160 5.39 6.14 16.07
C PRO A 160 4.02 5.53 15.74
N ALA A 161 3.00 6.36 15.49
CA ALA A 161 1.65 5.91 15.16
C ALA A 161 1.61 5.12 13.83
N ARG A 162 2.46 5.49 12.88
CA ARG A 162 2.61 4.79 11.61
C ARG A 162 3.20 3.39 11.79
N ASN A 163 4.23 3.25 12.61
CA ASN A 163 4.80 1.94 12.93
C ASN A 163 3.77 1.04 13.64
N GLU A 164 3.01 1.59 14.58
CA GLU A 164 1.92 0.88 15.27
C GLU A 164 0.87 0.37 14.27
N LEU A 165 0.44 1.22 13.33
CA LEU A 165 -0.49 0.84 12.26
C LEU A 165 0.04 -0.35 11.44
N TYR A 166 1.29 -0.29 11.00
CA TYR A 166 1.87 -1.35 10.18
C TYR A 166 2.05 -2.68 10.94
N GLU A 167 2.45 -2.64 12.20
CA GLU A 167 2.48 -3.86 13.02
C GLU A 167 1.07 -4.45 13.21
N ARG A 168 0.07 -3.59 13.38
CA ARG A 168 -1.33 -4.03 13.48
C ARG A 168 -1.82 -4.70 12.18
N ILE A 169 -1.49 -4.14 11.03
CA ILE A 169 -1.79 -4.76 9.73
C ILE A 169 -1.17 -6.16 9.64
N LYS A 170 0.10 -6.31 10.02
CA LYS A 170 0.77 -7.62 10.03
C LYS A 170 0.09 -8.63 10.97
N GLU A 171 -0.31 -8.21 12.17
CA GLU A 171 -1.02 -9.05 13.11
C GLU A 171 -2.35 -9.56 12.55
N LEU A 172 -3.14 -8.66 11.94
CA LEU A 172 -4.42 -8.99 11.33
C LEU A 172 -4.23 -9.90 10.11
N ASN A 173 -3.21 -9.65 9.29
CA ASN A 173 -2.89 -10.50 8.16
C ASN A 173 -2.51 -11.92 8.60
N ARG A 174 -1.73 -12.09 9.68
CA ARG A 174 -1.44 -13.42 10.26
C ARG A 174 -2.70 -14.14 10.73
N LYS A 175 -3.78 -13.42 11.04
CA LYS A 175 -5.11 -13.97 11.37
C LYS A 175 -5.95 -14.27 10.12
N GLY A 176 -5.40 -14.08 8.92
CA GLY A 176 -6.04 -14.40 7.64
C GLY A 176 -6.72 -13.22 6.94
N VAL A 177 -6.65 -12.01 7.47
CA VAL A 177 -7.23 -10.82 6.81
C VAL A 177 -6.36 -10.42 5.61
N THR A 178 -7.00 -10.20 4.46
CA THR A 178 -6.37 -9.70 3.24
C THR A 178 -6.34 -8.17 3.25
N PHE A 179 -5.27 -7.57 2.75
CA PHE A 179 -5.14 -6.11 2.66
C PHE A 179 -4.80 -5.63 1.25
N LEU A 180 -5.45 -4.53 0.83
CA LEU A 180 -5.00 -3.66 -0.23
C LEU A 180 -4.76 -2.27 0.38
N ILE A 181 -3.51 -1.77 0.32
CA ILE A 181 -3.12 -0.53 0.98
C ILE A 181 -2.56 0.42 -0.07
N SER A 182 -3.24 1.57 -0.29
CA SER A 182 -2.64 2.60 -1.12
C SER A 182 -1.65 3.44 -0.31
N SER A 183 -0.54 3.82 -0.94
CA SER A 183 0.43 4.75 -0.37
C SER A 183 1.21 5.49 -1.45
N HIS A 184 1.70 6.67 -1.09
CA HIS A 184 2.74 7.39 -1.83
C HIS A 184 4.09 7.39 -1.09
N VAL A 185 4.16 6.85 0.14
CA VAL A 185 5.40 6.68 0.93
C VAL A 185 5.85 5.23 0.83
N LEU A 186 6.69 4.96 -0.16
CA LEU A 186 7.03 3.61 -0.61
C LEU A 186 7.95 2.87 0.36
N SER A 187 8.96 3.55 0.90
CA SER A 187 9.96 2.97 1.79
C SER A 187 9.40 2.39 3.09
N GLU A 188 8.25 2.90 3.54
CA GLU A 188 7.58 2.41 4.74
C GLU A 188 6.64 1.25 4.42
N LEU A 189 5.94 1.35 3.27
CA LEU A 189 5.04 0.30 2.81
C LEU A 189 5.81 -1.00 2.50
N GLU A 190 7.04 -0.90 1.99
CA GLU A 190 7.91 -2.06 1.69
C GLU A 190 8.08 -3.03 2.87
N ARG A 191 7.96 -2.53 4.11
CA ARG A 191 8.15 -3.33 5.33
C ARG A 191 6.95 -4.21 5.67
N VAL A 192 5.79 -3.95 5.07
CA VAL A 192 4.52 -4.59 5.47
C VAL A 192 3.88 -5.38 4.34
N ILE A 193 4.20 -5.08 3.08
CA ILE A 193 3.61 -5.73 1.91
C ILE A 193 4.42 -6.94 1.45
N ASP A 194 3.74 -7.92 0.87
CA ASP A 194 4.32 -9.07 0.17
C ASP A 194 4.14 -9.00 -1.35
N ARG A 195 3.19 -8.20 -1.82
CA ARG A 195 2.87 -7.97 -3.23
C ARG A 195 2.69 -6.48 -3.51
N VAL A 196 2.83 -6.08 -4.76
CA VAL A 196 2.63 -4.68 -5.17
C VAL A 196 1.93 -4.57 -6.53
N VAL A 197 1.11 -3.54 -6.65
CA VAL A 197 0.51 -3.09 -7.90
C VAL A 197 0.93 -1.64 -8.11
N PHE A 198 1.66 -1.36 -9.20
CA PHE A 198 2.00 0.01 -9.59
C PHE A 198 0.95 0.56 -10.54
N ILE A 199 0.50 1.78 -10.26
CA ILE A 199 -0.44 2.52 -11.11
C ILE A 199 0.15 3.88 -11.47
N SER A 200 0.07 4.24 -12.74
CA SER A 200 0.47 5.54 -13.26
C SER A 200 -0.49 5.95 -14.36
N ASP A 201 -0.92 7.21 -14.35
CA ASP A 201 -1.81 7.80 -15.36
C ASP A 201 -3.05 6.92 -15.67
N GLY A 202 -3.69 6.39 -14.63
CA GLY A 202 -4.90 5.56 -14.74
C GLY A 202 -4.68 4.17 -15.33
N ARG A 203 -3.44 3.67 -15.38
CA ARG A 203 -3.07 2.32 -15.90
C ARG A 203 -2.19 1.58 -14.90
N VAL A 204 -2.37 0.28 -14.79
CA VAL A 204 -1.44 -0.58 -14.05
C VAL A 204 -0.21 -0.80 -14.93
N THR A 205 0.96 -0.55 -14.35
CA THR A 205 2.27 -0.72 -15.02
C THR A 205 3.03 -1.95 -14.54
N PHE A 206 2.69 -2.43 -13.35
CA PHE A 206 3.24 -3.67 -12.79
C PHE A 206 2.25 -4.28 -11.78
N GLU A 207 2.19 -5.60 -11.71
CA GLU A 207 1.52 -6.39 -10.68
C GLU A 207 2.36 -7.63 -10.40
N GLY A 208 2.71 -7.88 -9.14
CA GLY A 208 3.50 -9.05 -8.80
C GLY A 208 3.93 -9.12 -7.34
N PRO A 209 4.70 -10.17 -6.98
CA PRO A 209 5.39 -10.25 -5.70
C PRO A 209 6.34 -9.06 -5.51
N LEU A 210 6.45 -8.56 -4.26
CA LEU A 210 7.39 -7.47 -3.93
C LEU A 210 8.82 -7.82 -4.34
N GLY A 211 9.23 -9.09 -4.19
CA GLY A 211 10.56 -9.55 -4.57
C GLY A 211 10.85 -9.38 -6.06
N GLU A 212 9.87 -9.61 -6.94
CA GLU A 212 10.00 -9.39 -8.38
C GLU A 212 10.07 -7.89 -8.72
N ALA A 213 9.22 -7.08 -8.07
CA ALA A 213 9.27 -5.62 -8.25
C ALA A 213 10.65 -5.05 -7.89
N LEU A 214 11.23 -5.50 -6.79
CA LEU A 214 12.53 -5.05 -6.31
C LEU A 214 13.72 -5.63 -7.08
N ASP A 215 13.48 -6.57 -8.02
CA ASP A 215 14.55 -7.22 -8.80
C ASP A 215 15.66 -7.78 -7.89
N ARG A 216 15.23 -8.51 -6.83
CA ARG A 216 16.12 -9.01 -5.77
C ARG A 216 17.07 -10.07 -6.34
N GLY A 217 18.27 -9.68 -6.65
CA GLY A 217 19.35 -10.55 -7.11
C GLY A 217 20.15 -9.99 -8.27
N GLU A 218 19.65 -8.99 -8.99
CA GLU A 218 20.34 -8.46 -10.16
C GLU A 218 20.95 -7.06 -9.98
N GLU A 219 20.30 -6.13 -9.29
CA GLU A 219 20.81 -4.77 -9.14
C GLU A 219 21.17 -4.43 -7.69
N ILE A 220 22.39 -3.97 -7.48
CA ILE A 220 22.86 -3.43 -6.20
C ILE A 220 23.27 -1.97 -6.38
N TYR A 221 23.03 -1.19 -5.35
CA TYR A 221 23.37 0.24 -5.24
C TYR A 221 24.55 0.38 -4.30
N LEU A 222 25.67 0.89 -4.82
CA LEU A 222 26.92 1.05 -4.11
C LEU A 222 27.28 2.54 -3.99
N LEU A 223 27.41 3.03 -2.77
CA LEU A 223 28.06 4.31 -2.50
C LEU A 223 29.51 4.04 -2.12
N VAL A 224 30.44 4.62 -2.86
CA VAL A 224 31.88 4.39 -2.70
C VAL A 224 32.62 5.70 -2.49
N ASP A 225 33.82 5.63 -1.88
CA ASP A 225 34.65 6.80 -1.66
C ASP A 225 35.38 7.27 -2.96
N ASN A 226 35.62 6.36 -3.93
CA ASN A 226 36.25 6.67 -5.18
C ASN A 226 35.52 6.04 -6.36
N VAL A 227 34.66 6.85 -7.01
CA VAL A 227 33.82 6.41 -8.12
C VAL A 227 34.58 6.00 -9.35
N GLU A 228 35.67 6.75 -9.73
CA GLU A 228 36.47 6.46 -10.94
C GLU A 228 37.17 5.12 -10.81
N LYS A 229 37.80 4.89 -9.66
CA LYS A 229 38.48 3.63 -9.37
C LYS A 229 37.49 2.46 -9.31
N ALA A 230 36.30 2.67 -8.70
CA ALA A 230 35.25 1.67 -8.66
C ALA A 230 34.74 1.28 -10.05
N LEU A 231 34.53 2.25 -10.95
CA LEU A 231 34.17 2.00 -12.35
C LEU A 231 35.25 1.19 -13.09
N SER A 232 36.51 1.47 -12.84
CA SER A 232 37.62 0.70 -13.42
C SER A 232 37.60 -0.76 -12.93
N VAL A 233 37.37 -1.00 -11.64
CA VAL A 233 37.32 -2.35 -11.04
C VAL A 233 36.09 -3.14 -11.53
N LEU A 234 34.96 -2.46 -11.70
CA LEU A 234 33.73 -3.07 -12.18
C LEU A 234 33.63 -3.06 -13.71
N SER A 235 34.70 -2.67 -14.42
CA SER A 235 34.72 -2.66 -15.88
C SER A 235 34.43 -4.06 -16.46
N GLY A 236 33.60 -4.10 -17.50
CA GLY A 236 33.11 -5.36 -18.09
C GLY A 236 31.78 -5.88 -17.48
N ARG A 237 31.26 -5.20 -16.49
CA ARG A 237 29.92 -5.43 -15.93
C ARG A 237 28.99 -4.32 -16.38
N ASP A 238 27.65 -4.59 -16.31
CA ASP A 238 26.63 -3.56 -16.57
C ASP A 238 26.58 -2.61 -15.36
N VAL A 239 27.33 -1.49 -15.46
CA VAL A 239 27.42 -0.47 -14.39
C VAL A 239 26.90 0.84 -14.91
N ARG A 240 25.95 1.43 -14.18
CA ARG A 240 25.46 2.78 -14.43
C ARG A 240 25.57 3.65 -13.18
N LYS A 241 25.58 4.96 -13.37
CA LYS A 241 25.53 5.93 -12.30
C LYS A 241 24.08 6.39 -12.10
N ASP A 242 23.61 6.36 -10.84
CA ASP A 242 22.30 6.89 -10.42
C ASP A 242 22.48 7.78 -9.20
N GLY A 243 22.48 9.10 -9.43
CA GLY A 243 22.81 10.09 -8.40
C GLY A 243 24.20 9.87 -7.81
N ALA A 244 24.26 9.63 -6.51
CA ALA A 244 25.51 9.33 -5.80
C ALA A 244 25.90 7.85 -5.82
N TYR A 245 25.04 6.97 -6.36
CA TYR A 245 25.26 5.53 -6.35
C TYR A 245 25.79 5.02 -7.69
N LEU A 246 26.61 3.97 -7.62
CA LEU A 246 26.85 3.06 -8.73
C LEU A 246 25.86 1.91 -8.65
N VAL A 247 25.16 1.66 -9.73
CA VAL A 247 24.20 0.54 -9.84
C VAL A 247 24.86 -0.53 -10.73
N VAL A 248 24.95 -1.74 -10.21
CA VAL A 248 25.61 -2.84 -10.92
C VAL A 248 24.84 -4.15 -10.73
N ARG A 249 24.82 -4.97 -11.78
CA ARG A 249 24.24 -6.33 -11.76
C ARG A 249 25.33 -7.34 -11.43
N VAL A 250 25.43 -7.71 -10.16
CA VAL A 250 26.41 -8.67 -9.65
C VAL A 250 26.01 -9.09 -8.23
N ASP A 251 26.54 -10.22 -7.77
CA ASP A 251 26.42 -10.59 -6.36
C ASP A 251 27.05 -9.51 -5.46
N MET A 252 26.36 -9.13 -4.41
CA MET A 252 26.77 -8.04 -3.52
C MET A 252 28.09 -8.33 -2.82
N ALA A 253 28.30 -9.57 -2.36
CA ALA A 253 29.53 -9.94 -1.66
C ALA A 253 30.72 -9.94 -2.63
N GLU A 254 30.51 -10.38 -3.86
CA GLU A 254 31.53 -10.35 -4.92
C GLU A 254 31.91 -8.91 -5.27
N ALA A 255 30.93 -8.00 -5.42
CA ALA A 255 31.18 -6.59 -5.71
C ALA A 255 31.99 -5.92 -4.59
N ILE A 256 31.58 -6.09 -3.35
CA ILE A 256 32.25 -5.51 -2.16
C ILE A 256 33.67 -6.04 -2.07
N SER A 257 33.88 -7.36 -2.16
CA SER A 257 35.21 -7.98 -2.10
C SER A 257 36.13 -7.49 -3.20
N SER A 258 35.63 -7.31 -4.43
CA SER A 258 36.40 -6.84 -5.55
C SER A 258 36.86 -5.38 -5.37
N LEU A 259 35.96 -4.53 -4.88
CA LEU A 259 36.24 -3.11 -4.60
C LEU A 259 37.23 -2.93 -3.45
N GLU A 260 37.06 -3.66 -2.35
CA GLU A 260 37.95 -3.60 -1.17
C GLU A 260 39.37 -4.08 -1.52
N LYS A 261 39.49 -5.19 -2.26
CA LYS A 261 40.79 -5.67 -2.74
C LYS A 261 41.54 -4.64 -3.60
N ALA A 262 40.79 -3.82 -4.33
CA ALA A 262 41.33 -2.73 -5.11
C ALA A 262 41.57 -1.45 -4.28
N GLY A 263 41.27 -1.45 -2.98
CA GLY A 263 41.42 -0.30 -2.10
C GLY A 263 40.36 0.79 -2.32
N VAL A 264 39.15 0.42 -2.77
CA VAL A 264 37.97 1.27 -2.81
C VAL A 264 37.10 0.91 -1.63
N ARG A 265 36.76 1.90 -0.79
CA ARG A 265 35.90 1.69 0.37
C ARG A 265 34.46 1.79 -0.05
N VAL A 266 33.69 0.75 0.27
CA VAL A 266 32.22 0.76 0.12
C VAL A 266 31.62 1.38 1.36
N LEU A 267 30.96 2.52 1.19
CA LEU A 267 30.31 3.28 2.29
C LEU A 267 28.89 2.76 2.55
N ILE A 268 28.17 2.42 1.48
CA ILE A 268 26.83 1.83 1.53
C ILE A 268 26.74 0.79 0.40
N ALA A 269 26.19 -0.37 0.73
CA ALA A 269 25.75 -1.37 -0.25
C ALA A 269 24.32 -1.78 0.09
N ARG A 270 23.40 -1.67 -0.89
CA ARG A 270 22.01 -2.04 -0.71
C ARG A 270 21.41 -2.56 -2.02
N ARG A 271 20.29 -3.26 -1.92
CA ARG A 271 19.46 -3.63 -3.07
C ARG A 271 18.52 -2.49 -3.45
N SER A 272 17.86 -2.61 -4.61
CA SER A 272 16.77 -1.72 -5.03
C SER A 272 15.74 -1.51 -3.94
N SER A 273 15.24 -0.29 -3.78
CA SER A 273 14.08 0.06 -2.98
C SER A 273 12.82 0.07 -3.83
N LEU A 274 11.67 0.11 -3.18
CA LEU A 274 10.38 0.21 -3.86
C LEU A 274 10.26 1.52 -4.67
N ASP A 275 10.91 2.61 -4.23
CA ASP A 275 10.98 3.88 -4.98
C ASP A 275 11.70 3.74 -6.33
N GLU A 276 12.81 3.00 -6.34
CA GLU A 276 13.56 2.75 -7.56
C GLU A 276 12.82 1.78 -8.48
N ALA A 277 12.24 0.74 -7.92
CA ALA A 277 11.39 -0.18 -8.65
C ALA A 277 10.21 0.57 -9.30
N PHE A 278 9.52 1.43 -8.57
CA PHE A 278 8.42 2.22 -9.09
C PHE A 278 8.85 3.10 -10.28
N LYS A 279 9.98 3.83 -10.16
CA LYS A 279 10.53 4.63 -11.27
C LYS A 279 10.81 3.79 -12.51
N LYS A 280 11.42 2.59 -12.34
CA LYS A 280 11.72 1.66 -13.44
C LYS A 280 10.44 1.26 -14.20
N TYR A 281 9.38 0.91 -13.48
CA TYR A 281 8.14 0.44 -14.10
C TYR A 281 7.23 1.56 -14.63
N THR A 282 7.41 2.80 -14.20
CA THR A 282 6.62 3.94 -14.68
C THR A 282 7.30 4.71 -15.80
N ASN A 283 8.63 4.69 -15.92
CA ASN A 283 9.39 5.33 -16.99
C ASN A 283 9.44 4.50 -18.29
N LEU A 284 8.91 3.27 -18.30
CA LEU A 284 8.81 2.43 -19.50
C LEU A 284 7.62 2.78 -20.41
N GLY A 285 6.88 3.86 -20.14
CA GLY A 285 5.70 4.31 -20.89
C GLY A 285 5.82 5.74 -21.44
N GLY A 286 7.04 6.29 -21.55
CA GLY A 286 7.33 7.59 -22.15
C GLY A 286 7.99 7.46 -23.51
#